data_95def2cb10da7b00747eb7d47ecab96e
#
_entry.id   95def2cb10da7b00747eb7d47ecab96e
#
_cell.length_a   1.000
_cell.length_b   1.000
_cell.length_c   1.000
_cell.angle_alpha   90.00
_cell.angle_beta   90.00
_cell.angle_gamma   90.00
#
_symmetry.space_group_name_H-M   'P 1'
#
loop_
_entity.id
_entity.type
_entity.pdbx_description
1 polymer ?
#
loop_
_entity_poly.entity_id
_entity_poly.type
_entity_poly.pdbx_seq_one_letter_code
_entity_poly.pdbx_strand_id
1 'polypeptide(L)'
;MSKRVVLTIDDIPQMVTKNMVDYLVKNNIPAVMFAVGENIEKHFDTVVYAIKNGITVGNHSYSHPSFSAISYEEGIEEIEKTEVLINKAYEEAGLPRKVKAFRFPYIDKGGDKKELFQRYLRENGFMKIDDSEIEAKSYYLVGHDKDIDVACSFDIREYNVPSNDMTFDEVMLHLREGDGEDGADIMNRDGYNIVLFHSHDDTEKVVPKYYVTILDELLNAGVIFTESEWKN
;
A
#
# COMPACT_ATOMS: atom_id res chain seq x y z
N MET A 1 -5.74 9.51 -23.46
CA MET A 1 -5.61 8.58 -22.30
C MET A 1 -5.59 9.44 -21.05
N SER A 2 -5.57 8.90 -19.85
CA SER A 2 -5.62 9.66 -18.61
C SER A 2 -4.62 9.08 -17.60
N LYS A 3 -4.21 9.89 -16.63
CA LYS A 3 -3.32 9.50 -15.54
C LYS A 3 -4.14 8.78 -14.48
N ARG A 4 -4.17 7.44 -14.50
CA ARG A 4 -4.96 6.61 -13.58
C ARG A 4 -4.07 6.00 -12.50
N VAL A 5 -4.52 6.08 -11.27
CA VAL A 5 -3.78 5.59 -10.10
C VAL A 5 -4.69 4.78 -9.20
N VAL A 6 -4.25 3.57 -8.83
CA VAL A 6 -4.73 2.88 -7.63
C VAL A 6 -3.83 3.30 -6.48
N LEU A 7 -4.42 3.99 -5.50
CA LEU A 7 -3.71 4.40 -4.29
C LEU A 7 -3.64 3.24 -3.31
N THR A 8 -2.43 2.91 -2.87
CA THR A 8 -2.19 1.93 -1.81
C THR A 8 -1.42 2.58 -0.66
N ILE A 9 -1.82 2.30 0.59
CA ILE A 9 -1.29 2.94 1.78
C ILE A 9 -0.86 1.88 2.78
N ASP A 10 0.42 1.86 3.12
CA ASP A 10 1.02 0.90 4.03
C ASP A 10 1.07 1.40 5.48
N ASP A 11 1.44 0.51 6.40
CA ASP A 11 1.70 0.72 7.83
C ASP A 11 0.50 1.11 8.69
N ILE A 12 -0.70 0.96 8.17
CA ILE A 12 -1.91 1.24 8.97
C ILE A 12 -2.12 0.15 10.06
N PRO A 13 -2.89 0.46 11.12
CA PRO A 13 -3.33 1.77 11.54
C PRO A 13 -2.27 2.49 12.40
N GLN A 14 -2.16 3.81 12.22
CA GLN A 14 -1.43 4.72 13.10
C GLN A 14 -2.38 5.85 13.55
N MET A 15 -1.92 6.77 14.38
CA MET A 15 -2.76 7.88 14.88
C MET A 15 -3.28 8.77 13.74
N VAL A 16 -2.45 9.00 12.71
CA VAL A 16 -2.81 9.80 11.53
C VAL A 16 -3.81 9.11 10.60
N THR A 17 -3.92 7.78 10.63
CA THR A 17 -4.71 6.98 9.69
C THR A 17 -6.17 7.43 9.61
N LYS A 18 -6.80 7.72 10.76
CA LYS A 18 -8.20 8.15 10.77
C LYS A 18 -8.40 9.45 9.99
N ASN A 19 -7.51 10.42 10.16
CA ASN A 19 -7.56 11.70 9.44
C ASN A 19 -7.32 11.51 7.94
N MET A 20 -6.47 10.55 7.56
CA MET A 20 -6.26 10.18 6.15
C MET A 20 -7.54 9.59 5.55
N VAL A 21 -8.20 8.65 6.26
CA VAL A 21 -9.49 8.09 5.82
C VAL A 21 -10.54 9.19 5.62
N ASP A 22 -10.65 10.13 6.58
CA ASP A 22 -11.58 11.27 6.48
C ASP A 22 -11.30 12.12 5.22
N TYR A 23 -10.01 12.36 4.91
CA TYR A 23 -9.61 13.11 3.73
C TYR A 23 -9.92 12.35 2.43
N LEU A 24 -9.61 11.05 2.37
CA LEU A 24 -9.90 10.20 1.21
C LEU A 24 -11.39 10.17 0.90
N VAL A 25 -12.23 9.93 1.91
CA VAL A 25 -13.69 9.91 1.78
C VAL A 25 -14.22 11.24 1.29
N LYS A 26 -13.78 12.35 1.90
CA LYS A 26 -14.19 13.71 1.52
C LYS A 26 -13.92 14.04 0.07
N ASN A 27 -12.79 13.53 -0.49
CA ASN A 27 -12.37 13.81 -1.84
C ASN A 27 -12.73 12.70 -2.84
N ASN A 28 -13.49 11.68 -2.41
CA ASN A 28 -13.86 10.50 -3.21
C ASN A 28 -12.63 9.79 -3.80
N ILE A 29 -11.57 9.63 -3.01
CA ILE A 29 -10.35 8.91 -3.38
C ILE A 29 -10.46 7.47 -2.88
N PRO A 30 -10.65 6.47 -3.76
CA PRO A 30 -10.59 5.06 -3.38
C PRO A 30 -9.14 4.67 -3.01
N ALA A 31 -8.99 3.79 -2.03
CA ALA A 31 -7.69 3.30 -1.62
C ALA A 31 -7.73 1.87 -1.10
N VAL A 32 -6.59 1.20 -1.19
CA VAL A 32 -6.29 -0.05 -0.50
C VAL A 32 -5.29 0.25 0.61
N MET A 33 -5.56 -0.21 1.82
CA MET A 33 -4.65 -0.01 2.96
C MET A 33 -4.10 -1.35 3.44
N PHE A 34 -2.78 -1.45 3.66
CA PHE A 34 -2.13 -2.65 4.18
C PHE A 34 -1.79 -2.49 5.65
N ALA A 35 -2.34 -3.40 6.47
CA ALA A 35 -2.33 -3.27 7.91
C ALA A 35 -1.27 -4.15 8.57
N VAL A 36 -0.49 -3.56 9.46
CA VAL A 36 0.47 -4.25 10.36
C VAL A 36 -0.27 -4.76 11.58
N GLY A 37 -0.15 -6.05 11.87
CA GLY A 37 -0.90 -6.72 12.93
C GLY A 37 -0.73 -6.10 14.32
N GLU A 38 0.50 -5.79 14.73
CA GLU A 38 0.77 -5.10 16.01
C GLU A 38 0.10 -3.73 16.11
N ASN A 39 -0.05 -3.04 14.98
CA ASN A 39 -0.73 -1.76 14.92
C ASN A 39 -2.25 -1.95 15.00
N ILE A 40 -2.79 -3.02 14.39
CA ILE A 40 -4.21 -3.37 14.53
C ILE A 40 -4.55 -3.59 16.00
N GLU A 41 -3.73 -4.33 16.76
CA GLU A 41 -3.98 -4.56 18.19
C GLU A 41 -4.03 -3.25 19.01
N LYS A 42 -3.21 -2.27 18.65
CA LYS A 42 -3.16 -0.95 19.32
C LYS A 42 -4.32 -0.01 18.93
N HIS A 43 -4.78 -0.10 17.67
CA HIS A 43 -5.72 0.85 17.07
C HIS A 43 -6.83 0.14 16.28
N PHE A 44 -7.39 -0.94 16.84
CA PHE A 44 -8.38 -1.79 16.19
C PHE A 44 -9.58 -1.00 15.61
N ASP A 45 -10.11 -0.06 16.39
CA ASP A 45 -11.27 0.75 15.98
C ASP A 45 -10.99 1.59 14.73
N THR A 46 -9.73 1.97 14.50
CA THR A 46 -9.32 2.72 13.28
C THR A 46 -9.41 1.84 12.04
N VAL A 47 -9.05 0.56 12.13
CA VAL A 47 -9.21 -0.39 11.01
C VAL A 47 -10.70 -0.63 10.71
N VAL A 48 -11.51 -0.84 11.76
CA VAL A 48 -12.97 -0.96 11.62
C VAL A 48 -13.56 0.29 10.97
N TYR A 49 -13.08 1.47 11.37
CA TYR A 49 -13.50 2.75 10.79
C TYR A 49 -13.15 2.84 9.30
N ALA A 50 -11.93 2.49 8.91
CA ALA A 50 -11.50 2.48 7.51
C ALA A 50 -12.40 1.56 6.66
N ILE A 51 -12.65 0.33 7.12
CA ILE A 51 -13.51 -0.65 6.45
C ILE A 51 -14.95 -0.11 6.29
N LYS A 52 -15.53 0.48 7.35
CA LYS A 52 -16.89 1.08 7.29
C LYS A 52 -17.00 2.25 6.32
N ASN A 53 -15.88 2.89 6.00
CA ASN A 53 -15.79 3.99 5.03
C ASN A 53 -15.37 3.53 3.62
N GLY A 54 -15.43 2.23 3.33
CA GLY A 54 -15.22 1.69 1.99
C GLY A 54 -13.77 1.38 1.64
N ILE A 55 -12.83 1.53 2.58
CA ILE A 55 -11.43 1.17 2.35
C ILE A 55 -11.27 -0.35 2.35
N THR A 56 -10.62 -0.89 1.32
CA THR A 56 -10.18 -2.29 1.32
C THR A 56 -8.94 -2.43 2.20
N VAL A 57 -8.99 -3.33 3.19
CA VAL A 57 -7.86 -3.58 4.07
C VAL A 57 -7.20 -4.91 3.74
N GLY A 58 -5.92 -4.86 3.37
CA GLY A 58 -5.01 -5.98 3.13
C GLY A 58 -4.04 -6.18 4.29
N ASN A 59 -3.22 -7.20 4.17
CA ASN A 59 -2.28 -7.68 5.18
C ASN A 59 -0.86 -7.19 4.89
N HIS A 60 -0.18 -6.65 5.92
CA HIS A 60 1.20 -6.18 5.84
C HIS A 60 2.11 -6.86 6.87
N SER A 61 1.86 -8.15 7.15
CA SER A 61 2.48 -8.95 8.22
C SER A 61 2.12 -8.47 9.64
N TYR A 62 2.57 -9.22 10.66
CA TYR A 62 2.21 -8.90 12.03
C TYR A 62 3.15 -7.87 12.66
N SER A 63 4.47 -8.10 12.59
CA SER A 63 5.50 -7.24 13.21
C SER A 63 6.36 -6.47 12.19
N HIS A 64 5.98 -6.51 10.91
CA HIS A 64 6.68 -5.82 9.82
C HIS A 64 8.16 -6.24 9.64
N PRO A 65 8.49 -7.56 9.63
CA PRO A 65 9.87 -8.00 9.45
C PRO A 65 10.30 -7.99 7.98
N SER A 66 11.62 -7.97 7.74
CA SER A 66 12.19 -8.35 6.45
C SER A 66 12.01 -9.87 6.24
N PHE A 67 11.26 -10.29 5.24
CA PHE A 67 10.93 -11.70 5.00
C PHE A 67 12.15 -12.52 4.54
N SER A 68 13.18 -11.90 4.00
CA SER A 68 14.46 -12.57 3.73
C SER A 68 15.23 -12.90 5.01
N ALA A 69 15.03 -12.17 6.09
CA ALA A 69 15.72 -12.32 7.36
C ALA A 69 15.08 -13.35 8.34
N ILE A 70 13.83 -13.77 8.08
CA ILE A 70 13.12 -14.74 8.93
C ILE A 70 12.94 -16.08 8.22
N SER A 71 12.62 -17.16 8.93
CA SER A 71 12.31 -18.46 8.33
C SER A 71 10.98 -18.41 7.56
N TYR A 72 10.74 -19.45 6.75
CA TYR A 72 9.46 -19.59 6.06
C TYR A 72 8.30 -19.74 7.04
N GLU A 73 8.49 -20.55 8.08
CA GLU A 73 7.51 -20.82 9.12
C GLU A 73 7.14 -19.54 9.89
N GLU A 74 8.13 -18.76 10.31
CA GLU A 74 7.91 -17.46 10.94
C GLU A 74 7.15 -16.50 10.02
N GLY A 75 7.49 -16.47 8.73
CA GLY A 75 6.78 -15.64 7.75
C GLY A 75 5.32 -16.04 7.57
N ILE A 76 4.99 -17.34 7.62
CA ILE A 76 3.60 -17.81 7.61
C ILE A 76 2.85 -17.38 8.89
N GLU A 77 3.48 -17.49 10.07
CA GLU A 77 2.89 -17.03 11.33
C GLU A 77 2.60 -15.51 11.29
N GLU A 78 3.50 -14.71 10.73
CA GLU A 78 3.33 -13.28 10.51
C GLU A 78 2.08 -12.96 9.67
N ILE A 79 1.89 -13.72 8.58
CA ILE A 79 0.72 -13.56 7.70
C ILE A 79 -0.55 -14.00 8.42
N GLU A 80 -0.58 -15.22 8.97
CA GLU A 80 -1.78 -15.82 9.56
C GLU A 80 -2.30 -15.04 10.78
N LYS A 81 -1.40 -14.60 11.65
CA LYS A 81 -1.74 -13.82 12.83
C LYS A 81 -2.45 -12.50 12.44
N THR A 82 -1.96 -11.84 11.42
CA THR A 82 -2.58 -10.60 10.91
C THR A 82 -3.92 -10.87 10.21
N GLU A 83 -4.04 -11.99 9.48
CA GLU A 83 -5.30 -12.40 8.85
C GLU A 83 -6.44 -12.56 9.86
N VAL A 84 -6.15 -13.14 11.04
CA VAL A 84 -7.14 -13.27 12.13
C VAL A 84 -7.65 -11.90 12.57
N LEU A 85 -6.76 -10.92 12.74
CA LEU A 85 -7.11 -9.57 13.17
C LEU A 85 -7.91 -8.82 12.12
N ILE A 86 -7.52 -8.92 10.84
CA ILE A 86 -8.25 -8.28 9.74
C ILE A 86 -9.66 -8.88 9.58
N ASN A 87 -9.80 -10.21 9.65
CA ASN A 87 -11.10 -10.87 9.57
C ASN A 87 -12.02 -10.38 10.70
N LYS A 88 -11.49 -10.30 11.95
CA LYS A 88 -12.23 -9.76 13.08
C LYS A 88 -12.67 -8.31 12.85
N ALA A 89 -11.83 -7.48 12.22
CA ALA A 89 -12.18 -6.09 11.92
C ALA A 89 -13.31 -5.99 10.88
N TYR A 90 -13.34 -6.85 9.87
CA TYR A 90 -14.44 -6.94 8.90
C TYR A 90 -15.74 -7.43 9.57
N GLU A 91 -15.66 -8.43 10.47
CA GLU A 91 -16.81 -8.90 11.27
C GLU A 91 -17.38 -7.76 12.13
N GLU A 92 -16.53 -7.03 12.85
CA GLU A 92 -16.94 -5.89 13.67
C GLU A 92 -17.51 -4.72 12.83
N ALA A 93 -16.98 -4.55 11.62
CA ALA A 93 -17.55 -3.59 10.67
C ALA A 93 -18.93 -3.99 10.13
N GLY A 94 -19.31 -5.26 10.24
CA GLY A 94 -20.56 -5.80 9.69
C GLY A 94 -20.55 -5.91 8.15
N LEU A 95 -19.37 -5.99 7.56
CA LEU A 95 -19.17 -6.03 6.10
C LEU A 95 -18.44 -7.30 5.67
N PRO A 96 -18.80 -7.90 4.53
CA PRO A 96 -18.08 -9.06 4.01
C PRO A 96 -16.68 -8.67 3.51
N ARG A 97 -15.68 -9.44 3.87
CA ARG A 97 -14.34 -9.32 3.27
C ARG A 97 -14.33 -9.96 1.90
N LYS A 98 -14.30 -9.16 0.84
CA LYS A 98 -14.33 -9.63 -0.56
C LYS A 98 -12.93 -9.94 -1.11
N VAL A 99 -11.90 -9.31 -0.56
CA VAL A 99 -10.52 -9.38 -1.04
C VAL A 99 -9.59 -9.79 0.09
N LYS A 100 -8.69 -10.69 -0.22
CA LYS A 100 -7.59 -11.11 0.62
C LYS A 100 -6.30 -10.74 -0.10
N ALA A 101 -5.68 -9.63 0.28
CA ALA A 101 -4.47 -9.12 -0.34
C ALA A 101 -3.32 -9.07 0.65
N PHE A 102 -2.10 -9.25 0.16
CA PHE A 102 -0.87 -9.18 0.95
C PHE A 102 0.15 -8.28 0.25
N ARG A 103 0.88 -7.50 1.04
CA ARG A 103 2.09 -6.80 0.60
C ARG A 103 3.22 -7.12 1.56
N PHE A 104 4.35 -7.53 1.02
CA PHE A 104 5.55 -7.76 1.82
C PHE A 104 6.11 -6.44 2.36
N PRO A 105 6.46 -6.37 3.68
CA PRO A 105 7.27 -5.27 4.21
C PRO A 105 8.53 -5.03 3.36
N TYR A 106 8.87 -3.77 3.13
CA TYR A 106 10.03 -3.36 2.32
C TYR A 106 10.02 -3.88 0.87
N ILE A 107 8.88 -4.41 0.36
CA ILE A 107 8.82 -5.18 -0.89
C ILE A 107 9.78 -6.38 -0.87
N ASP A 108 10.24 -6.80 0.31
CA ASP A 108 11.13 -7.95 0.49
C ASP A 108 10.34 -9.26 0.50
N LYS A 109 10.35 -9.92 -0.64
CA LYS A 109 9.55 -11.13 -0.91
C LYS A 109 10.16 -12.42 -0.36
N GLY A 110 11.16 -12.32 0.54
CA GLY A 110 11.73 -13.47 1.25
C GLY A 110 12.95 -14.11 0.58
N GLY A 111 13.63 -13.45 -0.37
CA GLY A 111 14.85 -13.94 -1.01
C GLY A 111 14.68 -15.34 -1.61
N ASP A 112 15.49 -16.29 -1.19
CA ASP A 112 15.44 -17.70 -1.66
C ASP A 112 14.12 -18.42 -1.31
N LYS A 113 13.34 -17.88 -0.37
CA LYS A 113 12.03 -18.40 0.04
C LYS A 113 10.86 -17.80 -0.76
N LYS A 114 11.12 -16.85 -1.66
CA LYS A 114 10.09 -16.12 -2.42
C LYS A 114 9.04 -17.06 -3.01
N GLU A 115 9.46 -18.09 -3.75
CA GLU A 115 8.53 -19.00 -4.43
C GLU A 115 7.65 -19.80 -3.46
N LEU A 116 8.15 -20.08 -2.25
CA LEU A 116 7.37 -20.73 -1.20
C LEU A 116 6.26 -19.79 -0.70
N PHE A 117 6.59 -18.52 -0.43
CA PHE A 117 5.61 -17.51 -0.02
C PHE A 117 4.58 -17.24 -1.13
N GLN A 118 5.02 -17.07 -2.38
CA GLN A 118 4.12 -16.86 -3.51
C GLN A 118 3.13 -18.01 -3.68
N ARG A 119 3.60 -19.26 -3.53
CA ARG A 119 2.74 -20.44 -3.56
C ARG A 119 1.74 -20.45 -2.39
N TYR A 120 2.21 -20.19 -1.18
CA TYR A 120 1.35 -20.09 -0.01
C TYR A 120 0.22 -19.06 -0.21
N LEU A 121 0.55 -17.87 -0.68
CA LEU A 121 -0.43 -16.81 -0.95
C LEU A 121 -1.48 -17.28 -1.97
N ARG A 122 -1.08 -17.89 -3.08
CA ARG A 122 -2.02 -18.43 -4.10
C ARG A 122 -2.93 -19.52 -3.53
N GLU A 123 -2.36 -20.50 -2.82
CA GLU A 123 -3.10 -21.64 -2.25
C GLU A 123 -4.10 -21.19 -1.15
N ASN A 124 -3.84 -20.06 -0.50
CA ASN A 124 -4.70 -19.48 0.53
C ASN A 124 -5.62 -18.37 0.03
N GLY A 125 -5.78 -18.22 -1.30
CA GLY A 125 -6.77 -17.35 -1.92
C GLY A 125 -6.45 -15.86 -1.83
N PHE A 126 -5.17 -15.50 -1.73
CA PHE A 126 -4.77 -14.11 -1.87
C PHE A 126 -4.89 -13.67 -3.32
N MET A 127 -5.16 -12.39 -3.50
CA MET A 127 -5.37 -11.73 -4.78
C MET A 127 -4.40 -10.56 -4.91
N LYS A 128 -4.03 -10.23 -6.14
CA LYS A 128 -3.29 -9.01 -6.45
C LYS A 128 -4.18 -8.00 -7.15
N ILE A 129 -3.79 -6.73 -7.10
CA ILE A 129 -4.39 -5.70 -7.95
C ILE A 129 -4.04 -6.02 -9.40
N ASP A 130 -4.99 -5.85 -10.33
CA ASP A 130 -4.71 -6.04 -11.75
C ASP A 130 -3.67 -4.99 -12.22
N ASP A 131 -2.50 -5.48 -12.58
CA ASP A 131 -1.34 -4.72 -13.00
C ASP A 131 -1.07 -4.80 -14.51
N SER A 132 -2.02 -5.38 -15.26
CA SER A 132 -1.84 -5.65 -16.70
C SER A 132 -1.72 -4.38 -17.56
N GLU A 133 -2.15 -3.24 -17.05
CA GLU A 133 -2.06 -1.96 -17.74
C GLU A 133 -0.87 -1.09 -17.29
N ILE A 134 -0.02 -1.55 -16.37
CA ILE A 134 1.20 -0.84 -15.97
C ILE A 134 2.17 -0.81 -17.15
N GLU A 135 2.67 0.37 -17.50
CA GLU A 135 3.63 0.55 -18.61
C GLU A 135 5.07 0.74 -18.14
N ALA A 136 5.31 1.00 -16.85
CA ALA A 136 6.64 1.17 -16.27
C ALA A 136 7.48 -0.10 -16.45
N LYS A 137 8.54 -0.05 -17.26
CA LYS A 137 9.40 -1.22 -17.55
C LYS A 137 10.09 -1.74 -16.30
N SER A 138 10.46 -0.85 -15.37
CA SER A 138 11.06 -1.21 -14.08
C SER A 138 10.22 -2.24 -13.33
N TYR A 139 8.88 -2.13 -13.37
CA TYR A 139 7.94 -3.05 -12.72
C TYR A 139 8.11 -4.50 -13.23
N TYR A 140 8.25 -4.65 -14.54
CA TYR A 140 8.42 -5.97 -15.19
C TYR A 140 9.84 -6.52 -15.07
N LEU A 141 10.85 -5.64 -15.08
CA LEU A 141 12.25 -6.04 -14.96
C LEU A 141 12.57 -6.74 -13.63
N VAL A 142 11.89 -6.34 -12.55
CA VAL A 142 12.01 -6.99 -11.24
C VAL A 142 11.01 -8.14 -11.03
N GLY A 143 10.12 -8.39 -12.00
CA GLY A 143 9.20 -9.52 -12.02
C GLY A 143 7.97 -9.37 -11.12
N HIS A 144 7.56 -8.14 -10.79
CA HIS A 144 6.37 -7.88 -9.98
C HIS A 144 5.08 -8.38 -10.62
N ASP A 145 5.02 -8.38 -11.95
CA ASP A 145 3.88 -8.89 -12.73
C ASP A 145 3.61 -10.39 -12.52
N LYS A 146 4.60 -11.17 -12.09
CA LYS A 146 4.53 -12.63 -11.93
C LYS A 146 4.06 -13.07 -10.55
N ASP A 147 4.12 -12.18 -9.58
CA ASP A 147 3.86 -12.45 -8.17
C ASP A 147 2.39 -12.18 -7.82
N ILE A 148 1.90 -12.84 -6.76
CA ILE A 148 0.51 -12.68 -6.29
C ILE A 148 0.38 -11.63 -5.19
N ASP A 149 1.48 -11.23 -4.57
CA ASP A 149 1.48 -10.09 -3.65
C ASP A 149 1.28 -8.77 -4.40
N VAL A 150 0.78 -7.77 -3.69
CA VAL A 150 0.56 -6.44 -4.27
C VAL A 150 1.85 -5.64 -4.23
N ALA A 151 2.48 -5.44 -5.38
CA ALA A 151 3.60 -4.51 -5.55
C ALA A 151 3.12 -3.13 -6.01
N CYS A 152 4.02 -2.14 -6.02
CA CYS A 152 3.77 -0.81 -6.56
C CYS A 152 4.62 -0.55 -7.82
N SER A 153 4.13 0.32 -8.69
CA SER A 153 4.91 0.83 -9.82
C SER A 153 5.59 2.16 -9.51
N PHE A 154 5.08 2.89 -8.51
CA PHE A 154 5.64 4.15 -8.03
C PHE A 154 5.55 4.23 -6.51
N ASP A 155 6.65 4.57 -5.85
CA ASP A 155 6.74 4.80 -4.41
C ASP A 155 6.97 6.29 -4.16
N ILE A 156 6.11 6.93 -3.35
CA ILE A 156 6.20 8.38 -3.05
C ILE A 156 7.41 8.70 -2.17
N ARG A 157 7.85 7.77 -1.32
CA ARG A 157 9.05 7.84 -0.46
C ARG A 157 8.98 8.85 0.68
N GLU A 158 7.82 9.31 1.06
CA GLU A 158 7.63 10.30 2.15
C GLU A 158 8.05 9.76 3.53
N TYR A 159 8.14 8.45 3.70
CA TYR A 159 8.64 7.81 4.92
C TYR A 159 10.14 8.08 5.19
N ASN A 160 10.90 8.58 4.21
CA ASN A 160 12.30 8.97 4.37
C ASN A 160 12.48 10.34 5.06
N VAL A 161 11.39 11.12 5.20
CA VAL A 161 11.47 12.46 5.78
C VAL A 161 11.85 12.46 7.27
N PRO A 162 11.29 11.60 8.13
CA PRO A 162 11.65 11.57 9.55
C PRO A 162 13.11 11.19 9.83
N SER A 163 13.71 10.34 8.98
CA SER A 163 15.12 9.91 9.10
C SER A 163 16.10 10.94 8.53
N ASN A 164 15.63 11.97 7.85
CA ASN A 164 16.41 12.95 7.08
C ASN A 164 17.17 12.34 5.87
N ASP A 165 16.73 11.18 5.38
CA ASP A 165 17.26 10.60 4.15
C ASP A 165 16.74 11.37 2.91
N MET A 166 15.58 12.01 3.04
CA MET A 166 15.02 12.96 2.08
C MET A 166 14.35 14.12 2.83
N THR A 167 14.44 15.31 2.27
CA THR A 167 13.59 16.45 2.67
C THR A 167 12.20 16.30 2.03
N PHE A 168 11.19 16.95 2.58
CA PHE A 168 9.86 16.93 1.98
C PHE A 168 9.82 17.58 0.58
N ASP A 169 10.67 18.60 0.35
CA ASP A 169 10.81 19.22 -0.97
C ASP A 169 11.39 18.22 -2.01
N GLU A 170 12.33 17.36 -1.60
CA GLU A 170 12.86 16.30 -2.46
C GLU A 170 11.79 15.23 -2.75
N VAL A 171 10.94 14.87 -1.78
CA VAL A 171 9.78 13.99 -2.02
C VAL A 171 8.84 14.61 -3.04
N MET A 172 8.51 15.90 -2.90
CA MET A 172 7.66 16.61 -3.85
C MET A 172 8.30 16.76 -5.24
N LEU A 173 9.63 16.92 -5.29
CA LEU A 173 10.37 16.92 -6.56
C LEU A 173 10.31 15.55 -7.23
N HIS A 174 10.59 14.46 -6.48
CA HIS A 174 10.48 13.09 -6.97
C HIS A 174 9.06 12.79 -7.51
N LEU A 175 8.03 13.22 -6.78
CA LEU A 175 6.64 13.09 -7.21
C LEU A 175 6.39 13.75 -8.59
N ARG A 176 6.98 14.93 -8.82
CA ARG A 176 6.83 15.70 -10.07
C ARG A 176 7.67 15.18 -11.24
N GLU A 177 8.85 14.62 -10.96
CA GLU A 177 9.78 14.16 -11.99
C GLU A 177 9.58 12.68 -12.36
N GLY A 178 9.00 11.87 -11.46
CA GLY A 178 8.84 10.43 -11.63
C GLY A 178 10.16 9.65 -11.51
N ASP A 179 10.12 8.37 -11.83
CA ASP A 179 11.25 7.42 -11.73
C ASP A 179 12.12 7.36 -13.00
N GLY A 180 12.07 8.37 -13.84
CA GLY A 180 12.84 8.45 -15.07
C GLY A 180 12.25 7.69 -16.25
N GLU A 181 13.07 7.40 -17.27
CA GLU A 181 12.60 6.94 -18.59
C GLU A 181 11.91 5.56 -18.55
N ASP A 182 12.47 4.62 -17.81
CA ASP A 182 11.95 3.24 -17.70
C ASP A 182 11.04 3.03 -16.48
N GLY A 183 10.91 4.04 -15.63
CA GLY A 183 10.09 4.02 -14.43
C GLY A 183 8.70 4.62 -14.64
N ALA A 184 7.95 4.69 -13.55
CA ALA A 184 6.65 5.33 -13.54
C ALA A 184 6.77 6.86 -13.47
N ASP A 185 5.87 7.54 -14.16
CA ASP A 185 5.69 8.99 -14.09
C ASP A 185 4.18 9.28 -14.01
N ILE A 186 3.72 9.42 -12.79
CA ILE A 186 2.28 9.50 -12.48
C ILE A 186 1.70 10.90 -12.71
N MET A 187 2.55 11.91 -12.85
CA MET A 187 2.13 13.31 -13.00
C MET A 187 2.20 13.84 -14.44
N ASN A 188 3.11 13.33 -15.26
CA ASN A 188 3.34 13.92 -16.60
C ASN A 188 2.95 12.98 -17.75
N ARG A 189 2.85 11.65 -17.48
CA ARG A 189 2.48 10.66 -18.50
C ARG A 189 1.09 10.08 -18.23
N ASP A 190 0.30 9.95 -19.29
CA ASP A 190 -0.91 9.13 -19.25
C ASP A 190 -0.53 7.66 -19.02
N GLY A 191 -1.35 6.93 -18.29
CA GLY A 191 -1.10 5.52 -18.00
C GLY A 191 -1.83 5.06 -16.74
N TYR A 192 -1.57 3.82 -16.34
CA TYR A 192 -2.08 3.21 -15.13
C TYR A 192 -0.95 2.84 -14.19
N ASN A 193 -1.08 3.20 -12.93
CA ASN A 193 -0.06 2.96 -11.91
C ASN A 193 -0.67 2.48 -10.59
N ILE A 194 0.07 1.66 -9.87
CA ILE A 194 -0.17 1.32 -8.46
C ILE A 194 0.82 2.14 -7.65
N VAL A 195 0.31 3.07 -6.85
CA VAL A 195 1.13 4.01 -6.08
C VAL A 195 1.21 3.58 -4.63
N LEU A 196 2.43 3.54 -4.10
CA LEU A 196 2.73 3.29 -2.70
C LEU A 196 2.85 4.60 -1.93
N PHE A 197 2.14 4.66 -0.84
CA PHE A 197 2.10 5.72 0.15
C PHE A 197 2.08 5.12 1.56
N HIS A 198 2.39 5.88 2.60
CA HIS A 198 2.39 5.35 3.97
C HIS A 198 1.55 6.22 4.92
N SER A 199 0.94 5.57 5.88
CA SER A 199 0.32 6.23 7.04
C SER A 199 1.34 6.26 8.17
N HIS A 200 2.02 7.42 8.35
CA HIS A 200 3.21 7.49 9.19
C HIS A 200 3.12 8.65 10.18
N ASP A 201 2.99 8.34 11.49
CA ASP A 201 2.91 9.35 12.55
C ASP A 201 4.18 10.19 12.67
N ASP A 202 5.35 9.61 12.37
CA ASP A 202 6.61 10.35 12.43
C ASP A 202 6.74 11.33 11.26
N THR A 203 6.27 10.98 10.07
CA THR A 203 6.16 11.92 8.95
C THR A 203 5.17 13.03 9.28
N GLU A 204 4.03 12.71 9.89
CA GLU A 204 3.03 13.71 10.31
C GLU A 204 3.58 14.70 11.34
N LYS A 205 4.47 14.26 12.25
CA LYS A 205 5.13 15.15 13.22
C LYS A 205 6.08 16.14 12.56
N VAL A 206 6.81 15.72 11.53
CA VAL A 206 7.77 16.57 10.81
C VAL A 206 7.06 17.47 9.81
N VAL A 207 6.10 16.93 9.08
CA VAL A 207 5.33 17.63 8.05
C VAL A 207 3.83 17.41 8.32
N PRO A 208 3.21 18.25 9.13
CA PRO A 208 1.80 18.10 9.45
C PRO A 208 0.91 18.10 8.20
N LYS A 209 0.04 17.10 8.10
CA LYS A 209 -0.87 16.88 6.95
C LYS A 209 -0.11 16.65 5.62
N TYR A 210 1.06 16.01 5.67
CA TYR A 210 1.85 15.67 4.48
C TYR A 210 0.99 14.98 3.39
N TYR A 211 0.08 14.09 3.79
CA TYR A 211 -0.82 13.38 2.89
C TYR A 211 -1.77 14.33 2.14
N VAL A 212 -2.23 15.41 2.78
CA VAL A 212 -3.07 16.41 2.11
C VAL A 212 -2.29 17.11 1.02
N THR A 213 -1.05 17.55 1.32
CA THR A 213 -0.20 18.24 0.35
C THR A 213 0.09 17.36 -0.87
N ILE A 214 0.44 16.10 -0.65
CA ILE A 214 0.77 15.14 -1.72
C ILE A 214 -0.47 14.83 -2.56
N LEU A 215 -1.59 14.49 -1.93
CA LEU A 215 -2.81 14.10 -2.64
C LEU A 215 -3.45 15.30 -3.38
N ASP A 216 -3.39 16.52 -2.80
CA ASP A 216 -3.84 17.73 -3.49
C ASP A 216 -2.97 18.03 -4.73
N GLU A 217 -1.66 17.82 -4.66
CA GLU A 217 -0.76 17.97 -5.81
C GLU A 217 -1.13 17.01 -6.94
N LEU A 218 -1.38 15.73 -6.62
CA LEU A 218 -1.82 14.73 -7.59
C LEU A 218 -3.18 15.08 -8.22
N LEU A 219 -4.15 15.50 -7.42
CA LEU A 219 -5.46 15.94 -7.91
C LEU A 219 -5.33 17.16 -8.83
N ASN A 220 -4.52 18.14 -8.44
CA ASN A 220 -4.28 19.35 -9.25
C ASN A 220 -3.55 19.05 -10.57
N ALA A 221 -2.72 18.00 -10.60
CA ALA A 221 -2.08 17.51 -11.82
C ALA A 221 -3.03 16.73 -12.74
N GLY A 222 -4.28 16.53 -12.32
CA GLY A 222 -5.30 15.79 -13.06
C GLY A 222 -5.17 14.27 -12.98
N VAL A 223 -4.55 13.77 -11.92
CA VAL A 223 -4.52 12.33 -11.62
C VAL A 223 -5.93 11.88 -11.22
N ILE A 224 -6.35 10.75 -11.78
CA ILE A 224 -7.63 10.11 -11.51
C ILE A 224 -7.38 8.89 -10.64
N PHE A 225 -7.82 8.95 -9.39
CA PHE A 225 -7.80 7.80 -8.51
C PHE A 225 -8.93 6.84 -8.87
N THR A 226 -8.59 5.56 -9.07
CA THR A 226 -9.52 4.52 -9.52
C THR A 226 -9.66 3.43 -8.47
N GLU A 227 -10.83 2.79 -8.45
CA GLU A 227 -11.02 1.56 -7.69
C GLU A 227 -10.03 0.48 -8.14
N SER A 228 -9.63 -0.38 -7.21
CA SER A 228 -8.77 -1.52 -7.51
C SER A 228 -9.57 -2.66 -8.14
N GLU A 229 -9.12 -3.16 -9.29
CA GLU A 229 -9.55 -4.43 -9.86
C GLU A 229 -8.64 -5.54 -9.37
N TRP A 230 -9.21 -6.74 -9.12
CA TRP A 230 -8.49 -7.84 -8.47
C TRP A 230 -8.42 -9.06 -9.34
N LYS A 231 -7.25 -9.73 -9.33
CA LYS A 231 -7.01 -10.99 -10.03
C LYS A 231 -6.28 -12.01 -9.16
N ASN A 232 -6.45 -13.29 -9.47
CA ASN A 232 -5.76 -14.44 -8.85
C ASN A 232 -4.51 -14.81 -9.65
#